data_b03161f8c0b4a54f1bc702794fa90f35
#
_entry.id   b03161f8c0b4a54f1bc702794fa90f35
#
_cell.length_a   1.000
_cell.length_b   1.000
_cell.length_c   1.000
_cell.angle_alpha   90.00
_cell.angle_beta   90.00
_cell.angle_gamma   90.00
#
_symmetry.space_group_name_H-M   'P 1'
#
loop_
_entity.id
_entity.type
_entity.pdbx_description
1 polymer ?
#
loop_
_entity_poly.entity_id
_entity_poly.type
_entity_poly.pdbx_seq_one_letter_code
_entity_poly.pdbx_strand_id
1 'polypeptide(L)'
;MIASLLLYPALHVMIIGALGGLVGAFAYLDRRIFFAESVTHGTFPGAVLGVVIAAACGFGHSGMSAALYVGAFLGTIPLVALMRWLATIPGISSQGAAGIVLTAGFAAGYFLATWFKPLPLAVNSFLTGSVMTVSPADVAWAGGVLVVALLVVTLGGRQLIAHCFDPANPAAASRAGRHELVILGLILASVTVAIPAVGTILSIALIAAPAAALAPLVRSSRTFLIGCPLLGALLGISGLAIAVPARLSAGGTIALLCAASVLASRVPHWWAGVARTRRAHAGNQ
;
A
#
# COMPACT_ATOMS: atom_id res chain seq x y z
N MET A 1 -21.50 -14.23 19.32
CA MET A 1 -22.08 -13.48 18.18
C MET A 1 -21.20 -12.30 17.73
N ILE A 2 -20.72 -11.40 18.61
CA ILE A 2 -19.83 -10.29 18.21
C ILE A 2 -18.47 -10.79 17.75
N ALA A 3 -17.88 -11.80 18.39
CA ALA A 3 -16.59 -12.38 18.01
C ALA A 3 -16.59 -13.01 16.60
N SER A 4 -17.67 -13.65 16.19
CA SER A 4 -17.78 -14.23 14.85
C SER A 4 -17.94 -13.16 13.75
N LEU A 5 -18.57 -12.04 14.05
CA LEU A 5 -18.72 -10.90 13.15
C LEU A 5 -17.39 -10.17 12.91
N LEU A 6 -16.51 -10.15 13.91
CA LEU A 6 -15.21 -9.47 13.82
C LEU A 6 -14.09 -10.34 13.28
N LEU A 7 -14.31 -11.64 13.10
CA LEU A 7 -13.28 -12.59 12.66
C LEU A 7 -12.74 -12.24 11.27
N TYR A 8 -13.61 -12.08 10.27
CA TYR A 8 -13.18 -11.74 8.92
C TYR A 8 -12.54 -10.35 8.82
N PRO A 9 -13.10 -9.28 9.40
CA PRO A 9 -12.43 -7.99 9.50
C PRO A 9 -11.05 -8.06 10.13
N ALA A 10 -10.89 -8.77 11.26
CA ALA A 10 -9.62 -8.88 11.96
C ALA A 10 -8.59 -9.66 11.14
N LEU A 11 -8.96 -10.81 10.57
CA LEU A 11 -8.10 -11.58 9.68
C LEU A 11 -7.68 -10.77 8.46
N HIS A 12 -8.60 -10.06 7.83
CA HIS A 12 -8.31 -9.25 6.66
C HIS A 12 -7.33 -8.13 6.98
N VAL A 13 -7.57 -7.36 8.03
CA VAL A 13 -6.69 -6.25 8.44
C VAL A 13 -5.31 -6.77 8.85
N MET A 14 -5.22 -7.94 9.48
CA MET A 14 -3.96 -8.60 9.78
C MET A 14 -3.19 -8.96 8.51
N ILE A 15 -3.87 -9.58 7.54
CA ILE A 15 -3.27 -10.01 6.27
C ILE A 15 -2.79 -8.81 5.46
N ILE A 16 -3.64 -7.78 5.28
CA ILE A 16 -3.23 -6.58 4.53
C ILE A 16 -2.18 -5.75 5.27
N GLY A 17 -2.20 -5.73 6.60
CA GLY A 17 -1.14 -5.13 7.40
C GLY A 17 0.20 -5.83 7.19
N ALA A 18 0.21 -7.18 7.22
CA ALA A 18 1.39 -7.98 6.92
C ALA A 18 1.86 -7.77 5.46
N LEU A 19 0.94 -7.82 4.51
CA LEU A 19 1.21 -7.60 3.09
C LEU A 19 1.75 -6.20 2.83
N GLY A 20 1.07 -5.17 3.36
CA GLY A 20 1.50 -3.78 3.26
C GLY A 20 2.87 -3.55 3.86
N GLY A 21 3.15 -4.11 5.04
CA GLY A 21 4.48 -4.04 5.66
C GLY A 21 5.57 -4.73 4.84
N LEU A 22 5.30 -5.93 4.28
CA LEU A 22 6.23 -6.67 3.45
C LEU A 22 6.56 -5.93 2.16
N VAL A 23 5.54 -5.53 1.42
CA VAL A 23 5.68 -4.80 0.15
C VAL A 23 6.22 -3.40 0.39
N GLY A 24 5.78 -2.75 1.48
CA GLY A 24 6.24 -1.45 1.93
C GLY A 24 7.73 -1.42 2.26
N ALA A 25 8.30 -2.52 2.78
CA ALA A 25 9.74 -2.62 2.99
C ALA A 25 10.51 -2.45 1.68
N PHE A 26 10.09 -3.09 0.59
CA PHE A 26 10.71 -2.93 -0.73
C PHE A 26 10.41 -1.56 -1.34
N ALA A 27 9.16 -1.06 -1.22
CA ALA A 27 8.80 0.27 -1.69
C ALA A 27 9.61 1.37 -0.99
N TYR A 28 9.93 1.18 0.29
CA TYR A 28 10.78 2.09 1.06
C TYR A 28 12.24 2.03 0.60
N LEU A 29 12.81 0.83 0.47
CA LEU A 29 14.20 0.64 0.04
C LEU A 29 14.43 1.12 -1.39
N ASP A 30 13.48 0.89 -2.29
CA ASP A 30 13.51 1.34 -3.70
C ASP A 30 13.04 2.81 -3.87
N ARG A 31 12.73 3.52 -2.76
CA ARG A 31 12.26 4.92 -2.76
C ARG A 31 10.98 5.15 -3.58
N ARG A 32 10.10 4.17 -3.61
CA ARG A 32 8.86 4.17 -4.42
C ARG A 32 7.57 4.26 -3.60
N ILE A 33 7.62 4.80 -2.39
CA ILE A 33 6.40 4.99 -1.57
C ILE A 33 5.41 5.92 -2.28
N PHE A 34 5.90 7.01 -2.89
CA PHE A 34 5.04 7.93 -3.63
C PHE A 34 4.45 7.32 -4.91
N PHE A 35 5.15 6.35 -5.52
CA PHE A 35 4.59 5.51 -6.57
C PHE A 35 3.42 4.68 -6.05
N ALA A 36 3.54 4.05 -4.89
CA ALA A 36 2.46 3.26 -4.30
C ALA A 36 1.21 4.12 -4.05
N GLU A 37 1.39 5.37 -3.61
CA GLU A 37 0.29 6.34 -3.46
C GLU A 37 -0.37 6.67 -4.81
N SER A 38 0.41 6.92 -5.85
CA SER A 38 -0.10 7.20 -7.19
C SER A 38 -0.88 6.03 -7.77
N VAL A 39 -0.40 4.80 -7.56
CA VAL A 39 -1.09 3.57 -7.94
C VAL A 39 -2.41 3.44 -7.18
N THR A 40 -2.41 3.73 -5.88
CA THR A 40 -3.61 3.65 -5.04
C THR A 40 -4.77 4.49 -5.59
N HIS A 41 -4.49 5.71 -6.02
CA HIS A 41 -5.49 6.56 -6.65
C HIS A 41 -5.74 6.20 -8.13
N GLY A 42 -4.74 5.67 -8.82
CA GLY A 42 -4.81 5.20 -10.20
C GLY A 42 -5.66 3.95 -10.40
N THR A 43 -5.97 3.18 -9.35
CA THR A 43 -6.87 2.02 -9.45
C THR A 43 -8.33 2.42 -9.67
N PHE A 44 -8.71 3.63 -9.26
CA PHE A 44 -10.12 4.07 -9.24
C PHE A 44 -10.80 4.10 -10.63
N PRO A 45 -10.23 4.71 -11.69
CA PRO A 45 -10.87 4.67 -13.01
C PRO A 45 -11.04 3.25 -13.55
N GLY A 46 -10.05 2.39 -13.32
CA GLY A 46 -10.13 0.98 -13.72
C GLY A 46 -11.22 0.21 -12.96
N ALA A 47 -11.37 0.46 -11.66
CA ALA A 47 -12.43 -0.13 -10.86
C ALA A 47 -13.82 0.27 -11.36
N VAL A 48 -14.03 1.56 -11.67
CA VAL A 48 -15.29 2.08 -12.23
C VAL A 48 -15.59 1.41 -13.57
N LEU A 49 -14.62 1.39 -14.49
CA LEU A 49 -14.81 0.77 -15.82
C LEU A 49 -15.09 -0.72 -15.70
N GLY A 50 -14.42 -1.44 -14.80
CA GLY A 50 -14.66 -2.85 -14.56
C GLY A 50 -16.11 -3.11 -14.17
N VAL A 51 -16.66 -2.33 -13.23
CA VAL A 51 -18.06 -2.44 -12.79
C VAL A 51 -19.02 -2.09 -13.93
N VAL A 52 -18.77 -1.03 -14.69
CA VAL A 52 -19.61 -0.60 -15.82
C VAL A 52 -19.66 -1.68 -16.89
N ILE A 53 -18.52 -2.25 -17.28
CA ILE A 53 -18.43 -3.31 -18.29
C ILE A 53 -19.17 -4.56 -17.79
N ALA A 54 -18.97 -4.97 -16.54
CA ALA A 54 -19.62 -6.13 -15.97
C ALA A 54 -21.15 -5.95 -15.90
N ALA A 55 -21.63 -4.76 -15.55
CA ALA A 55 -23.04 -4.43 -15.55
C ALA A 55 -23.64 -4.48 -16.98
N ALA A 56 -22.92 -3.93 -17.97
CA ALA A 56 -23.33 -3.98 -19.37
C ALA A 56 -23.37 -5.42 -19.92
N CYS A 57 -22.51 -6.32 -19.43
CA CYS A 57 -22.52 -7.74 -19.77
C CYS A 57 -23.57 -8.55 -18.98
N GLY A 58 -24.34 -7.94 -18.09
CA GLY A 58 -25.38 -8.62 -17.30
C GLY A 58 -24.87 -9.49 -16.17
N PHE A 59 -23.65 -9.28 -15.68
CA PHE A 59 -23.11 -10.00 -14.54
C PHE A 59 -23.88 -9.68 -13.25
N GLY A 60 -24.11 -10.70 -12.42
CA GLY A 60 -24.70 -10.53 -11.09
C GLY A 60 -23.74 -9.82 -10.12
N HIS A 61 -24.21 -9.57 -8.90
CA HIS A 61 -23.48 -8.81 -7.88
C HIS A 61 -22.06 -9.36 -7.59
N SER A 62 -21.90 -10.67 -7.50
CA SER A 62 -20.58 -11.31 -7.31
C SER A 62 -19.65 -11.12 -8.50
N GLY A 63 -20.18 -11.18 -9.74
CA GLY A 63 -19.41 -10.90 -10.95
C GLY A 63 -18.95 -9.44 -11.04
N MET A 64 -19.81 -8.51 -10.67
CA MET A 64 -19.45 -7.07 -10.59
C MET A 64 -18.37 -6.79 -9.54
N SER A 65 -18.43 -7.47 -8.38
CA SER A 65 -17.38 -7.35 -7.36
C SER A 65 -16.05 -7.89 -7.87
N ALA A 66 -16.02 -9.04 -8.54
CA ALA A 66 -14.80 -9.56 -9.17
C ALA A 66 -14.27 -8.62 -10.26
N ALA A 67 -15.16 -8.07 -11.10
CA ALA A 67 -14.81 -7.12 -12.15
C ALA A 67 -14.24 -5.81 -11.61
N LEU A 68 -14.67 -5.38 -10.42
CA LEU A 68 -14.08 -4.23 -9.73
C LEU A 68 -12.60 -4.46 -9.43
N TYR A 69 -12.22 -5.62 -8.87
CA TYR A 69 -10.82 -5.95 -8.58
C TYR A 69 -9.99 -6.09 -9.87
N VAL A 70 -10.52 -6.84 -10.84
CA VAL A 70 -9.85 -7.04 -12.13
C VAL A 70 -9.70 -5.72 -12.88
N GLY A 71 -10.76 -4.91 -12.91
CA GLY A 71 -10.73 -3.59 -13.53
C GLY A 71 -9.76 -2.64 -12.85
N ALA A 72 -9.72 -2.61 -11.51
CA ALA A 72 -8.74 -1.84 -10.74
C ALA A 72 -7.31 -2.24 -11.10
N PHE A 73 -7.01 -3.55 -11.13
CA PHE A 73 -5.69 -4.06 -11.47
C PHE A 73 -5.30 -3.73 -12.92
N LEU A 74 -6.13 -4.10 -13.88
CA LEU A 74 -5.84 -3.90 -15.30
C LEU A 74 -5.81 -2.42 -15.69
N GLY A 75 -6.75 -1.62 -15.15
CA GLY A 75 -6.81 -0.18 -15.43
C GLY A 75 -5.64 0.61 -14.87
N THR A 76 -4.92 0.07 -13.89
CA THR A 76 -3.72 0.72 -13.35
C THR A 76 -2.50 0.48 -14.24
N ILE A 77 -2.45 -0.60 -15.03
CA ILE A 77 -1.32 -0.90 -15.91
C ILE A 77 -0.99 0.25 -16.88
N PRO A 78 -1.95 0.82 -17.64
CA PRO A 78 -1.66 1.95 -18.53
C PRO A 78 -1.23 3.22 -17.76
N LEU A 79 -1.71 3.42 -16.53
CA LEU A 79 -1.28 4.56 -15.72
C LEU A 79 0.16 4.38 -15.21
N VAL A 80 0.55 3.17 -14.85
CA VAL A 80 1.94 2.84 -14.52
C VAL A 80 2.84 3.02 -15.74
N ALA A 81 2.40 2.57 -16.91
CA ALA A 81 3.14 2.79 -18.17
C ALA A 81 3.29 4.28 -18.50
N LEU A 82 2.22 5.06 -18.34
CA LEU A 82 2.23 6.52 -18.51
C LEU A 82 3.22 7.18 -17.54
N MET A 83 3.21 6.78 -16.27
CA MET A 83 4.12 7.33 -15.28
C MET A 83 5.59 7.03 -15.60
N ARG A 84 5.89 5.80 -16.03
CA ARG A 84 7.23 5.43 -16.46
C ARG A 84 7.66 6.24 -17.69
N TRP A 85 6.77 6.42 -18.65
CA TRP A 85 7.04 7.25 -19.83
C TRP A 85 7.28 8.72 -19.45
N LEU A 86 6.45 9.31 -18.61
CA LEU A 86 6.65 10.69 -18.13
C LEU A 86 8.00 10.87 -17.42
N ALA A 87 8.43 9.87 -16.65
CA ALA A 87 9.73 9.91 -15.97
C ALA A 87 10.93 9.85 -16.92
N THR A 88 10.75 9.52 -18.21
CA THR A 88 11.81 9.60 -19.24
C THR A 88 11.96 11.00 -19.84
N ILE A 89 11.00 11.89 -19.62
CA ILE A 89 11.02 13.23 -20.20
C ILE A 89 11.98 14.11 -19.39
N PRO A 90 12.96 14.77 -20.03
CA PRO A 90 13.88 15.67 -19.36
C PRO A 90 13.14 16.78 -18.57
N GLY A 91 13.53 16.98 -17.31
CA GLY A 91 12.90 17.96 -16.43
C GLY A 91 11.73 17.43 -15.59
N ILE A 92 11.24 16.20 -15.84
CA ILE A 92 10.22 15.56 -15.01
C ILE A 92 10.89 14.55 -14.10
N SER A 93 10.83 14.78 -12.79
CA SER A 93 11.30 13.80 -11.81
C SER A 93 10.32 12.61 -11.72
N SER A 94 10.79 11.44 -11.26
CA SER A 94 9.92 10.28 -11.04
C SER A 94 8.79 10.59 -10.05
N GLN A 95 9.03 11.46 -9.07
CA GLN A 95 8.00 11.94 -8.13
C GLN A 95 7.01 12.88 -8.81
N GLY A 96 7.48 13.77 -9.70
CA GLY A 96 6.61 14.63 -10.52
C GLY A 96 5.71 13.83 -11.44
N ALA A 97 6.25 12.83 -12.14
CA ALA A 97 5.48 11.91 -12.96
C ALA A 97 4.41 11.17 -12.16
N ALA A 98 4.77 10.69 -10.96
CA ALA A 98 3.84 10.04 -10.06
C ALA A 98 2.72 10.97 -9.60
N GLY A 99 3.02 12.24 -9.27
CA GLY A 99 2.02 13.25 -8.90
C GLY A 99 1.05 13.58 -10.03
N ILE A 100 1.55 13.70 -11.27
CA ILE A 100 0.69 13.92 -12.45
C ILE A 100 -0.28 12.75 -12.62
N VAL A 101 0.22 11.51 -12.57
CA VAL A 101 -0.61 10.31 -12.75
C VAL A 101 -1.61 10.13 -11.60
N LEU A 102 -1.21 10.44 -10.36
CA LEU A 102 -2.10 10.44 -9.20
C LEU A 102 -3.31 11.36 -9.43
N THR A 103 -3.04 12.61 -9.80
CA THR A 103 -4.09 13.62 -10.00
C THR A 103 -4.97 13.28 -11.20
N ALA A 104 -4.35 12.91 -12.33
CA ALA A 104 -5.08 12.55 -13.55
C ALA A 104 -5.91 11.26 -13.35
N GLY A 105 -5.35 10.25 -12.69
CA GLY A 105 -6.05 8.99 -12.40
C GLY A 105 -7.25 9.22 -11.47
N PHE A 106 -7.07 9.98 -10.39
CA PHE A 106 -8.16 10.30 -9.49
C PHE A 106 -9.27 11.09 -10.18
N ALA A 107 -8.91 12.14 -10.95
CA ALA A 107 -9.86 12.96 -11.69
C ALA A 107 -10.62 12.14 -12.74
N ALA A 108 -9.92 11.28 -13.49
CA ALA A 108 -10.54 10.40 -14.48
C ALA A 108 -11.52 9.41 -13.81
N GLY A 109 -11.14 8.83 -12.69
CA GLY A 109 -12.01 7.90 -11.93
C GLY A 109 -13.27 8.60 -11.43
N TYR A 110 -13.14 9.81 -10.87
CA TYR A 110 -14.28 10.59 -10.41
C TYR A 110 -15.19 11.04 -11.57
N PHE A 111 -14.60 11.44 -12.68
CA PHE A 111 -15.32 11.77 -13.90
C PHE A 111 -16.15 10.57 -14.40
N LEU A 112 -15.52 9.41 -14.54
CA LEU A 112 -16.21 8.17 -14.97
C LEU A 112 -17.31 7.76 -14.00
N ALA A 113 -17.04 7.81 -12.69
CA ALA A 113 -18.01 7.48 -11.66
C ALA A 113 -19.23 8.42 -11.69
N THR A 114 -19.05 9.66 -12.11
CA THR A 114 -20.14 10.64 -12.25
C THR A 114 -20.88 10.47 -13.57
N TRP A 115 -20.15 10.18 -14.65
CA TRP A 115 -20.71 10.01 -16.01
C TRP A 115 -21.63 8.80 -16.11
N PHE A 116 -21.24 7.67 -15.47
CA PHE A 116 -22.01 6.42 -15.54
C PHE A 116 -23.03 6.25 -14.41
N LYS A 117 -23.41 7.31 -13.72
CA LYS A 117 -24.50 7.20 -12.71
C LYS A 117 -25.86 6.86 -13.33
N PRO A 118 -26.68 6.00 -12.66
CA PRO A 118 -26.44 5.34 -11.38
C PRO A 118 -25.56 4.07 -11.52
N LEU A 119 -24.53 3.96 -10.67
CA LEU A 119 -23.70 2.76 -10.64
C LEU A 119 -24.36 1.67 -9.80
N PRO A 120 -24.32 0.39 -10.23
CA PRO A 120 -24.96 -0.73 -9.53
C PRO A 120 -24.23 -1.12 -8.23
N LEU A 121 -22.99 -0.68 -8.06
CA LEU A 121 -22.20 -0.80 -6.84
C LEU A 121 -21.85 0.59 -6.30
N ALA A 122 -21.77 0.71 -4.97
CA ALA A 122 -21.33 1.94 -4.30
C ALA A 122 -19.81 2.13 -4.47
N VAL A 123 -19.37 2.49 -5.69
CA VAL A 123 -17.94 2.64 -6.03
C VAL A 123 -17.25 3.74 -5.17
N ASN A 124 -18.02 4.67 -4.62
CA ASN A 124 -17.49 5.64 -3.65
C ASN A 124 -16.96 4.97 -2.37
N SER A 125 -17.54 3.84 -1.96
CA SER A 125 -17.05 3.07 -0.81
C SER A 125 -15.69 2.43 -1.09
N PHE A 126 -15.31 2.26 -2.35
CA PHE A 126 -13.98 1.81 -2.74
C PHE A 126 -12.86 2.78 -2.28
N LEU A 127 -13.11 4.09 -2.32
CA LEU A 127 -12.14 5.07 -1.86
C LEU A 127 -12.05 5.16 -0.34
N THR A 128 -13.19 5.09 0.33
CA THR A 128 -13.26 5.23 1.79
C THR A 128 -12.99 3.92 2.52
N GLY A 129 -13.24 2.79 1.85
CA GLY A 129 -13.18 1.45 2.43
C GLY A 129 -14.25 1.21 3.49
N SER A 130 -14.51 -0.06 3.77
CA SER A 130 -15.33 -0.47 4.90
C SER A 130 -14.82 -1.78 5.48
N VAL A 131 -13.98 -1.69 6.49
CA VAL A 131 -13.39 -2.87 7.16
C VAL A 131 -14.46 -3.82 7.69
N MET A 132 -15.64 -3.29 8.07
CA MET A 132 -16.72 -4.10 8.66
C MET A 132 -17.54 -4.89 7.63
N THR A 133 -17.44 -4.56 6.35
CA THR A 133 -18.19 -5.24 5.27
C THR A 133 -17.35 -6.28 4.53
N VAL A 134 -16.18 -6.63 5.05
CA VAL A 134 -15.27 -7.61 4.46
C VAL A 134 -15.89 -8.98 4.40
N SER A 135 -15.87 -9.57 3.20
CA SER A 135 -16.36 -10.91 2.92
C SER A 135 -15.24 -11.97 3.06
N PRO A 136 -15.60 -13.27 3.19
CA PRO A 136 -14.61 -14.35 3.14
C PRO A 136 -13.79 -14.36 1.85
N ALA A 137 -14.39 -13.94 0.73
CA ALA A 137 -13.69 -13.84 -0.55
C ALA A 137 -12.59 -12.77 -0.52
N ASP A 138 -12.83 -11.63 0.11
CA ASP A 138 -11.83 -10.57 0.25
C ASP A 138 -10.62 -11.05 1.07
N VAL A 139 -10.87 -11.80 2.14
CA VAL A 139 -9.83 -12.45 2.95
C VAL A 139 -9.02 -13.44 2.13
N ALA A 140 -9.69 -14.25 1.29
CA ALA A 140 -9.04 -15.22 0.43
C ALA A 140 -8.17 -14.55 -0.65
N TRP A 141 -8.65 -13.47 -1.29
CA TRP A 141 -7.89 -12.69 -2.25
C TRP A 141 -6.65 -12.05 -1.60
N ALA A 142 -6.82 -11.40 -0.46
CA ALA A 142 -5.70 -10.78 0.27
C ALA A 142 -4.69 -11.84 0.74
N GLY A 143 -5.16 -12.99 1.24
CA GLY A 143 -4.32 -14.13 1.62
C GLY A 143 -3.55 -14.70 0.45
N GLY A 144 -4.20 -14.88 -0.71
CA GLY A 144 -3.55 -15.33 -1.94
C GLY A 144 -2.42 -14.40 -2.38
N VAL A 145 -2.66 -13.09 -2.39
CA VAL A 145 -1.63 -12.10 -2.72
C VAL A 145 -0.49 -12.08 -1.70
N LEU A 146 -0.79 -12.24 -0.40
CA LEU A 146 0.24 -12.35 0.63
C LEU A 146 1.12 -13.59 0.42
N VAL A 147 0.53 -14.74 0.11
CA VAL A 147 1.28 -15.98 -0.18
C VAL A 147 2.17 -15.79 -1.40
N VAL A 148 1.66 -15.19 -2.49
CA VAL A 148 2.46 -14.89 -3.68
C VAL A 148 3.61 -13.93 -3.34
N ALA A 149 3.34 -12.86 -2.57
CA ALA A 149 4.37 -11.92 -2.13
C ALA A 149 5.45 -12.60 -1.29
N LEU A 150 5.06 -13.47 -0.35
CA LEU A 150 6.00 -14.26 0.46
C LEU A 150 6.83 -15.21 -0.40
N LEU A 151 6.23 -15.89 -1.38
CA LEU A 151 6.95 -16.75 -2.32
C LEU A 151 7.97 -15.96 -3.14
N VAL A 152 7.58 -14.81 -3.70
CA VAL A 152 8.50 -13.94 -4.45
C VAL A 152 9.66 -13.48 -3.57
N VAL A 153 9.38 -13.07 -2.34
CA VAL A 153 10.41 -12.59 -1.40
C VAL A 153 11.30 -13.72 -0.89
N THR A 154 10.78 -14.90 -0.64
CA THR A 154 11.60 -16.05 -0.20
C THR A 154 12.51 -16.57 -1.31
N LEU A 155 12.01 -16.60 -2.55
CA LEU A 155 12.77 -17.10 -3.71
C LEU A 155 13.74 -16.06 -4.29
N GLY A 156 13.32 -14.78 -4.34
CA GLY A 156 14.04 -13.70 -5.02
C GLY A 156 14.49 -12.55 -4.12
N GLY A 157 14.18 -12.56 -2.84
CA GLY A 157 14.39 -11.42 -1.94
C GLY A 157 15.83 -10.91 -1.85
N ARG A 158 16.82 -11.82 -1.92
CA ARG A 158 18.24 -11.40 -1.93
C ARG A 158 18.58 -10.57 -3.18
N GLN A 159 18.00 -10.94 -4.33
CA GLN A 159 18.22 -10.21 -5.59
C GLN A 159 17.47 -8.89 -5.60
N LEU A 160 16.23 -8.86 -5.06
CA LEU A 160 15.44 -7.65 -4.89
C LEU A 160 16.12 -6.64 -3.94
N ILE A 161 16.66 -7.12 -2.82
CA ILE A 161 17.44 -6.27 -1.88
C ILE A 161 18.67 -5.73 -2.59
N ALA A 162 19.44 -6.57 -3.28
CA ALA A 162 20.63 -6.13 -4.02
C ALA A 162 20.29 -5.06 -5.05
N HIS A 163 19.17 -5.20 -5.76
CA HIS A 163 18.67 -4.20 -6.71
C HIS A 163 18.36 -2.86 -6.02
N CYS A 164 17.73 -2.87 -4.84
CA CYS A 164 17.40 -1.65 -4.11
C CYS A 164 18.65 -0.87 -3.63
N PHE A 165 19.75 -1.56 -3.33
CA PHE A 165 20.99 -0.92 -2.84
C PHE A 165 21.99 -0.57 -3.94
N ASP A 166 22.03 -1.34 -5.04
CA ASP A 166 22.96 -1.14 -6.15
C ASP A 166 22.28 -1.36 -7.50
N PRO A 167 21.44 -0.43 -7.95
CA PRO A 167 20.74 -0.53 -9.23
C PRO A 167 21.68 -0.42 -10.44
N ALA A 168 22.89 0.12 -10.25
CA ALA A 168 23.87 0.36 -11.32
C ALA A 168 24.85 -0.81 -11.55
N ASN A 169 24.75 -1.90 -10.81
CA ASN A 169 25.63 -3.06 -10.93
C ASN A 169 25.52 -3.69 -12.32
N PRO A 170 26.62 -3.73 -13.14
CA PRO A 170 26.58 -4.27 -14.49
C PRO A 170 26.12 -5.73 -14.58
N ALA A 171 26.44 -6.55 -13.57
CA ALA A 171 25.99 -7.94 -13.48
C ALA A 171 24.47 -8.06 -13.21
N ALA A 172 23.86 -7.02 -12.63
CA ALA A 172 22.42 -6.91 -12.36
C ALA A 172 21.68 -6.12 -13.47
N ALA A 173 22.38 -5.31 -14.27
CA ALA A 173 21.78 -4.40 -15.26
C ALA A 173 20.86 -5.12 -16.26
N SER A 174 21.22 -6.32 -16.74
CA SER A 174 20.38 -7.12 -17.63
C SER A 174 19.08 -7.62 -16.99
N ARG A 175 18.99 -7.62 -15.66
CA ARG A 175 17.83 -8.06 -14.87
C ARG A 175 17.17 -6.93 -14.08
N ALA A 176 17.77 -5.74 -14.07
CA ALA A 176 17.27 -4.59 -13.30
C ALA A 176 15.81 -4.26 -13.63
N GLY A 177 15.44 -4.22 -14.90
CA GLY A 177 14.07 -3.98 -15.32
C GLY A 177 13.07 -5.05 -14.84
N ARG A 178 13.50 -6.31 -14.69
CA ARG A 178 12.63 -7.37 -14.15
C ARG A 178 12.43 -7.24 -12.65
N HIS A 179 13.46 -6.91 -11.88
CA HIS A 179 13.33 -6.71 -10.44
C HIS A 179 12.45 -5.49 -10.12
N GLU A 180 12.63 -4.42 -10.86
CA GLU A 180 11.76 -3.25 -10.81
C GLU A 180 10.30 -3.63 -11.08
N LEU A 181 10.01 -4.35 -12.18
CA LEU A 181 8.67 -4.81 -12.52
C LEU A 181 8.06 -5.71 -11.43
N VAL A 182 8.85 -6.56 -10.79
CA VAL A 182 8.41 -7.40 -9.68
C VAL A 182 8.00 -6.54 -8.48
N ILE A 183 8.81 -5.55 -8.09
CA ILE A 183 8.47 -4.63 -6.98
C ILE A 183 7.20 -3.85 -7.32
N LEU A 184 7.10 -3.29 -8.53
CA LEU A 184 5.92 -2.57 -8.98
C LEU A 184 4.67 -3.46 -9.01
N GLY A 185 4.81 -4.70 -9.48
CA GLY A 185 3.73 -5.68 -9.50
C GLY A 185 3.26 -6.06 -8.09
N LEU A 186 4.17 -6.22 -7.14
CA LEU A 186 3.83 -6.47 -5.73
C LEU A 186 3.08 -5.28 -5.12
N ILE A 187 3.53 -4.05 -5.38
CA ILE A 187 2.83 -2.83 -4.94
C ILE A 187 1.42 -2.79 -5.52
N LEU A 188 1.29 -2.99 -6.83
CA LEU A 188 0.00 -2.97 -7.52
C LEU A 188 -0.95 -4.03 -6.96
N ALA A 189 -0.50 -5.27 -6.81
CA ALA A 189 -1.31 -6.36 -6.27
C ALA A 189 -1.74 -6.08 -4.82
N SER A 190 -0.81 -5.61 -3.98
CA SER A 190 -1.08 -5.26 -2.58
C SER A 190 -2.13 -4.16 -2.46
N VAL A 191 -1.97 -3.09 -3.23
CA VAL A 191 -2.91 -1.96 -3.26
C VAL A 191 -4.29 -2.41 -3.73
N THR A 192 -4.36 -3.20 -4.80
CA THR A 192 -5.64 -3.65 -5.38
C THR A 192 -6.49 -4.44 -4.39
N VAL A 193 -5.87 -5.32 -3.59
CA VAL A 193 -6.64 -6.12 -2.60
C VAL A 193 -6.91 -5.36 -1.30
N ALA A 194 -6.13 -4.32 -0.99
CA ALA A 194 -6.30 -3.54 0.24
C ALA A 194 -7.43 -2.49 0.12
N ILE A 195 -7.51 -1.77 -1.01
CA ILE A 195 -8.39 -0.60 -1.16
C ILE A 195 -9.87 -0.89 -0.87
N PRO A 196 -10.51 -1.93 -1.42
CA PRO A 196 -11.94 -2.15 -1.22
C PRO A 196 -12.35 -2.31 0.24
N ALA A 197 -11.47 -2.91 1.03
CA ALA A 197 -11.72 -3.15 2.44
C ALA A 197 -11.33 -1.98 3.34
N VAL A 198 -10.17 -1.37 3.10
CA VAL A 198 -9.62 -0.37 4.03
C VAL A 198 -9.55 1.04 3.46
N GLY A 199 -9.85 1.19 2.18
CA GLY A 199 -9.77 2.48 1.48
C GLY A 199 -8.35 2.89 1.09
N THR A 200 -8.26 3.99 0.34
CA THR A 200 -6.99 4.48 -0.20
C THR A 200 -6.05 4.98 0.89
N ILE A 201 -6.55 5.74 1.86
CA ILE A 201 -5.74 6.36 2.94
C ILE A 201 -5.08 5.30 3.81
N LEU A 202 -5.84 4.28 4.22
CA LEU A 202 -5.28 3.24 5.09
C LEU A 202 -4.33 2.31 4.33
N SER A 203 -4.59 2.03 3.06
CA SER A 203 -3.72 1.20 2.22
C SER A 203 -2.32 1.78 2.16
N ILE A 204 -2.16 3.08 1.89
CA ILE A 204 -0.85 3.72 1.85
C ILE A 204 -0.20 3.84 3.23
N ALA A 205 -0.99 4.07 4.28
CA ALA A 205 -0.47 4.12 5.65
C ALA A 205 0.16 2.77 6.07
N LEU A 206 -0.50 1.64 5.75
CA LEU A 206 0.02 0.30 6.04
C LEU A 206 1.23 -0.09 5.18
N ILE A 207 1.37 0.47 3.97
CA ILE A 207 2.56 0.26 3.14
C ILE A 207 3.73 1.11 3.65
N ALA A 208 3.50 2.39 3.94
CA ALA A 208 4.58 3.32 4.25
C ALA A 208 5.06 3.25 5.70
N ALA A 209 4.12 3.21 6.67
CA ALA A 209 4.45 3.43 8.07
C ALA A 209 5.29 2.32 8.72
N PRO A 210 5.04 1.01 8.51
CA PRO A 210 5.86 -0.03 9.13
C PRO A 210 7.33 0.08 8.72
N ALA A 211 7.59 0.34 7.44
CA ALA A 211 8.94 0.51 6.93
C ALA A 211 9.59 1.80 7.47
N ALA A 212 8.87 2.92 7.43
CA ALA A 212 9.36 4.20 7.93
C ALA A 212 9.63 4.18 9.45
N ALA A 213 8.83 3.45 10.22
CA ALA A 213 9.01 3.31 11.65
C ALA A 213 10.21 2.43 12.00
N LEU A 214 10.43 1.33 11.27
CA LEU A 214 11.52 0.39 11.56
C LEU A 214 12.86 0.80 10.98
N ALA A 215 12.90 1.54 9.88
CA ALA A 215 14.14 1.94 9.22
C ALA A 215 15.19 2.57 10.15
N PRO A 216 14.88 3.49 11.08
CA PRO A 216 15.87 4.05 11.99
C PRO A 216 16.28 3.10 13.13
N LEU A 217 15.51 2.07 13.43
CA LEU A 217 15.70 1.18 14.58
C LEU A 217 16.49 -0.09 14.22
N VAL A 218 16.48 -0.49 12.95
CA VAL A 218 16.99 -1.79 12.50
C VAL A 218 18.18 -1.60 11.56
N ARG A 219 19.25 -2.37 11.83
CA ARG A 219 20.50 -2.32 11.03
C ARG A 219 20.64 -3.48 10.04
N SER A 220 19.81 -4.50 10.14
CA SER A 220 19.86 -5.70 9.28
C SER A 220 18.67 -5.74 8.33
N SER A 221 18.94 -5.96 7.05
CA SER A 221 17.89 -6.13 6.02
C SER A 221 16.96 -7.30 6.34
N ARG A 222 17.46 -8.39 6.94
CA ARG A 222 16.63 -9.53 7.34
C ARG A 222 15.63 -9.14 8.43
N THR A 223 16.12 -8.48 9.49
CA THR A 223 15.26 -8.01 10.60
C THR A 223 14.26 -6.97 10.09
N PHE A 224 14.66 -6.13 9.13
CA PHE A 224 13.75 -5.17 8.50
C PHE A 224 12.62 -5.86 7.72
N LEU A 225 12.96 -6.84 6.86
CA LEU A 225 11.96 -7.58 6.06
C LEU A 225 11.01 -8.45 6.87
N ILE A 226 11.43 -8.93 8.04
CA ILE A 226 10.57 -9.69 8.96
C ILE A 226 9.78 -8.73 9.85
N GLY A 227 10.41 -7.68 10.32
CA GLY A 227 9.81 -6.72 11.23
C GLY A 227 8.69 -5.89 10.60
N CYS A 228 8.84 -5.47 9.34
CA CYS A 228 7.83 -4.66 8.66
C CYS A 228 6.45 -5.36 8.55
N PRO A 229 6.34 -6.61 8.08
CA PRO A 229 5.05 -7.30 8.03
C PRO A 229 4.48 -7.57 9.42
N LEU A 230 5.31 -7.89 10.41
CA LEU A 230 4.85 -8.09 11.78
C LEU A 230 4.31 -6.79 12.38
N LEU A 231 5.02 -5.68 12.20
CA LEU A 231 4.57 -4.37 12.68
C LEU A 231 3.28 -3.93 11.95
N GLY A 232 3.20 -4.14 10.64
CA GLY A 232 2.00 -3.83 9.86
C GLY A 232 0.77 -4.62 10.34
N ALA A 233 0.91 -5.92 10.59
CA ALA A 233 -0.14 -6.76 11.14
C ALA A 233 -0.54 -6.30 12.56
N LEU A 234 0.43 -5.97 13.41
CA LEU A 234 0.17 -5.47 14.77
C LEU A 234 -0.57 -4.14 14.76
N LEU A 235 -0.16 -3.19 13.91
CA LEU A 235 -0.82 -1.89 13.77
C LEU A 235 -2.26 -2.06 13.27
N GLY A 236 -2.48 -2.96 12.31
CA GLY A 236 -3.80 -3.28 11.81
C GLY A 236 -4.72 -3.82 12.90
N ILE A 237 -4.29 -4.89 13.58
CA ILE A 237 -5.10 -5.53 14.64
C ILE A 237 -5.33 -4.58 15.81
N SER A 238 -4.29 -3.90 16.30
CA SER A 238 -4.42 -2.98 17.44
C SER A 238 -5.34 -1.81 17.12
N GLY A 239 -5.28 -1.28 15.89
CA GLY A 239 -6.18 -0.20 15.47
C GLY A 239 -7.63 -0.65 15.39
N LEU A 240 -7.89 -1.85 14.88
CA LEU A 240 -9.24 -2.42 14.88
C LEU A 240 -9.74 -2.68 16.30
N ALA A 241 -8.89 -3.22 17.19
CA ALA A 241 -9.21 -3.49 18.58
C ALA A 241 -9.55 -2.22 19.38
N ILE A 242 -8.96 -1.08 19.01
CA ILE A 242 -9.28 0.22 19.60
C ILE A 242 -10.53 0.81 18.95
N ALA A 243 -10.65 0.74 17.63
CA ALA A 243 -11.73 1.38 16.89
C ALA A 243 -13.11 0.83 17.24
N VAL A 244 -13.23 -0.50 17.39
CA VAL A 244 -14.52 -1.18 17.61
C VAL A 244 -15.19 -0.76 18.92
N PRO A 245 -14.55 -0.87 20.10
CA PRO A 245 -15.18 -0.47 21.36
C PRO A 245 -15.36 1.06 21.46
N ALA A 246 -14.46 1.84 20.86
CA ALA A 246 -14.54 3.29 20.85
C ALA A 246 -15.54 3.84 19.82
N ARG A 247 -16.16 2.99 18.99
CA ARG A 247 -17.07 3.38 17.89
C ARG A 247 -16.45 4.38 16.91
N LEU A 248 -15.15 4.24 16.66
CA LEU A 248 -14.38 5.08 15.74
C LEU A 248 -14.28 4.43 14.36
N SER A 249 -13.90 5.24 13.37
CA SER A 249 -13.54 4.71 12.05
C SER A 249 -12.31 3.80 12.16
N ALA A 250 -12.45 2.52 11.78
CA ALA A 250 -11.35 1.55 11.82
C ALA A 250 -10.15 2.03 10.97
N GLY A 251 -10.41 2.51 9.74
CA GLY A 251 -9.37 3.04 8.86
C GLY A 251 -8.63 4.23 9.45
N GLY A 252 -9.36 5.22 10.00
CA GLY A 252 -8.78 6.39 10.62
C GLY A 252 -7.94 6.05 11.86
N THR A 253 -8.43 5.15 12.72
CA THR A 253 -7.70 4.73 13.93
C THR A 253 -6.40 4.00 13.58
N ILE A 254 -6.43 3.08 12.61
CA ILE A 254 -5.23 2.36 12.16
C ILE A 254 -4.23 3.35 11.54
N ALA A 255 -4.69 4.29 10.70
CA ALA A 255 -3.82 5.30 10.09
C ALA A 255 -3.15 6.21 11.14
N LEU A 256 -3.89 6.62 12.19
CA LEU A 256 -3.32 7.38 13.30
C LEU A 256 -2.27 6.58 14.09
N LEU A 257 -2.52 5.29 14.34
CA LEU A 257 -1.52 4.41 14.96
C LEU A 257 -0.28 4.22 14.09
N CYS A 258 -0.45 4.10 12.79
CA CYS A 258 0.64 4.09 11.82
C CYS A 258 1.49 5.37 11.95
N ALA A 259 0.86 6.54 11.92
CA ALA A 259 1.55 7.82 12.10
C ALA A 259 2.25 7.91 13.47
N ALA A 260 1.56 7.53 14.55
CA ALA A 260 2.11 7.51 15.90
C ALA A 260 3.34 6.59 16.01
N SER A 261 3.33 5.41 15.35
CA SER A 261 4.47 4.49 15.34
C SER A 261 5.71 5.10 14.68
N VAL A 262 5.53 5.85 13.58
CA VAL A 262 6.61 6.56 12.90
C VAL A 262 7.16 7.68 13.79
N LEU A 263 6.31 8.46 14.43
CA LEU A 263 6.73 9.52 15.35
C LEU A 263 7.48 8.95 16.55
N ALA A 264 6.94 7.89 17.17
CA ALA A 264 7.58 7.23 18.31
C ALA A 264 8.97 6.69 17.98
N SER A 265 9.18 6.16 16.77
CA SER A 265 10.49 5.67 16.33
C SER A 265 11.56 6.77 16.19
N ARG A 266 11.16 8.04 16.05
CA ARG A 266 12.07 9.19 15.90
C ARG A 266 12.48 9.83 17.23
N VAL A 267 11.68 9.63 18.29
CA VAL A 267 11.92 10.23 19.62
C VAL A 267 13.32 9.90 20.17
N PRO A 268 13.83 8.65 20.15
CA PRO A 268 15.17 8.35 20.67
C PRO A 268 16.28 9.11 19.95
N HIS A 269 16.16 9.27 18.64
CA HIS A 269 17.16 9.99 17.84
C HIS A 269 17.15 11.49 18.11
N TRP A 270 15.98 12.08 18.31
CA TRP A 270 15.84 13.49 18.68
C TRP A 270 16.49 13.78 20.04
N TRP A 271 16.20 12.97 21.05
CA TRP A 271 16.81 13.10 22.38
C TRP A 271 18.33 12.94 22.36
N ALA A 272 18.85 11.99 21.60
CA ALA A 272 20.29 11.80 21.43
C ALA A 272 20.96 13.00 20.73
N GLY A 273 20.28 13.64 19.78
CA GLY A 273 20.73 14.88 19.12
C GLY A 273 20.81 16.05 20.10
N VAL A 274 19.73 16.30 20.84
CA VAL A 274 19.67 17.37 21.85
C VAL A 274 20.73 17.19 22.96
N ALA A 275 20.97 15.94 23.37
CA ALA A 275 22.00 15.64 24.38
C ALA A 275 23.42 15.91 23.87
N ARG A 276 23.70 15.66 22.59
CA ARG A 276 25.01 15.96 21.99
C ARG A 276 25.27 17.47 21.86
N THR A 277 24.27 18.24 21.41
CA THR A 277 24.41 19.72 21.32
C THR A 277 24.59 20.35 22.68
N ARG A 278 23.90 19.89 23.73
CA ARG A 278 24.10 20.37 25.10
C ARG A 278 25.52 20.09 25.63
N ARG A 279 26.08 18.89 25.35
CA ARG A 279 27.46 18.55 25.76
C ARG A 279 28.51 19.38 25.00
N ALA A 280 28.29 19.68 23.71
CA ALA A 280 29.17 20.51 22.92
C ALA A 280 29.23 21.96 23.43
N HIS A 281 28.10 22.52 23.90
CA HIS A 281 28.07 23.86 24.49
C HIS A 281 28.67 23.91 25.90
N ALA A 282 28.55 22.84 26.69
CA ALA A 282 29.13 22.79 28.05
C ALA A 282 30.66 22.56 28.06
N GLY A 283 31.24 22.01 26.98
CA GLY A 283 32.68 21.80 26.85
C GLY A 283 33.43 23.00 26.28
N ASN A 284 32.78 24.09 25.89
CA ASN A 284 33.37 25.30 25.31
C ASN A 284 33.35 26.48 26.30
N GLN A 285 32.97 26.24 27.55
CA GLN A 285 33.08 27.17 28.67
C GLN A 285 34.16 26.70 29.67
#